data_6bb7de7cfba32f8f7630490da865e243
#
_entry.id   6bb7de7cfba32f8f7630490da865e243
#
_cell.length_a   1.000
_cell.length_b   1.000
_cell.length_c   1.000
_cell.angle_alpha   90.00
_cell.angle_beta   90.00
_cell.angle_gamma   90.00
#
_symmetry.space_group_name_H-M   'P 1'
#
loop_
_entity.id
_entity.type
_entity.pdbx_description
1 polymer ?
#
loop_
_entity_poly.entity_id
_entity_poly.type
_entity_poly.pdbx_seq_one_letter_code
_entity_poly.pdbx_strand_id
1 'polypeptide(L)'
;SQINFGNSNTLQTLSIINTGTGSLTWNATESITWLTLSPSSGAVNVGDTSRTEVTISRIGLSQGIYTGDVILTSDGGNDTVQVQMEVMPILNVSETTLNFGSDLSTLTFSISNPGGGKLDWMINNNTGWISILPLSDSTSIETDIVTVLVDRSGLAGGDYTTAITITSNGGNAAINIIMNVPLPPGLLVSPSSLDFGTGSSTMNINIQNSGDGLLSWSITSDQGWLTSTSASGETTIETDQVGIVADRAGLD
;
A
#
# COMPACT_ATOMS: atom_id res chain seq x y z
N SER A 1 -37.51 18.81 -14.18
CA SER A 1 -36.68 18.43 -13.03
C SER A 1 -35.25 18.11 -13.45
N GLN A 2 -34.29 18.00 -12.47
CA GLN A 2 -32.89 17.71 -12.79
C GLN A 2 -32.34 16.71 -11.78
N ILE A 3 -31.54 15.76 -12.30
CA ILE A 3 -30.73 14.83 -11.53
C ILE A 3 -29.26 15.14 -11.82
N ASN A 4 -28.46 15.45 -10.78
CA ASN A 4 -27.04 15.72 -10.91
C ASN A 4 -26.22 14.65 -10.17
N PHE A 5 -25.39 13.94 -10.91
CA PHE A 5 -24.52 12.88 -10.41
C PHE A 5 -23.17 13.39 -9.90
N GLY A 6 -22.83 14.65 -10.16
CA GLY A 6 -21.49 15.18 -9.87
C GLY A 6 -20.42 14.36 -10.59
N ASN A 7 -19.25 14.20 -9.94
CA ASN A 7 -18.09 13.48 -10.49
C ASN A 7 -17.91 12.04 -9.96
N SER A 8 -18.69 11.61 -8.95
CA SER A 8 -18.47 10.33 -8.26
C SER A 8 -19.69 9.41 -8.20
N ASN A 9 -20.90 9.95 -8.04
CA ASN A 9 -22.10 9.12 -7.97
C ASN A 9 -22.38 8.42 -9.30
N THR A 10 -22.84 7.16 -9.22
CA THR A 10 -23.19 6.35 -10.39
C THR A 10 -24.64 5.90 -10.42
N LEU A 11 -25.35 6.01 -9.29
CA LEU A 11 -26.75 5.58 -9.14
C LEU A 11 -27.54 6.66 -8.43
N GLN A 12 -28.72 6.99 -8.97
CA GLN A 12 -29.75 7.79 -8.31
C GLN A 12 -31.14 7.22 -8.63
N THR A 13 -32.14 7.63 -7.82
CA THR A 13 -33.52 7.16 -7.97
C THR A 13 -34.40 8.31 -8.47
N LEU A 14 -35.14 8.05 -9.53
CA LEU A 14 -36.22 8.92 -10.00
C LEU A 14 -37.57 8.37 -9.50
N SER A 15 -38.35 9.23 -8.85
CA SER A 15 -39.68 8.88 -8.32
C SER A 15 -40.79 9.41 -9.22
N ILE A 16 -41.72 8.56 -9.58
CA ILE A 16 -42.94 8.85 -10.36
C ILE A 16 -44.11 8.75 -9.41
N ILE A 17 -44.81 9.85 -9.18
CA ILE A 17 -45.92 9.96 -8.22
C ILE A 17 -47.19 10.14 -9.00
N ASN A 18 -48.22 9.34 -8.69
CA ASN A 18 -49.55 9.51 -9.25
C ASN A 18 -50.39 10.42 -8.34
N THR A 19 -50.60 11.64 -8.76
CA THR A 19 -51.46 12.64 -8.08
C THR A 19 -52.87 12.72 -8.65
N GLY A 20 -53.17 11.92 -9.65
CA GLY A 20 -54.47 11.86 -10.31
C GLY A 20 -55.48 10.94 -9.61
N THR A 21 -56.60 10.62 -10.27
CA THR A 21 -57.71 9.81 -9.73
C THR A 21 -57.79 8.38 -10.28
N GLY A 22 -56.95 8.03 -11.26
CA GLY A 22 -56.88 6.70 -11.87
C GLY A 22 -55.51 6.07 -11.71
N SER A 23 -55.31 4.83 -12.17
CA SER A 23 -54.00 4.22 -12.27
C SER A 23 -53.21 4.92 -13.38
N LEU A 24 -51.96 5.33 -13.10
CA LEU A 24 -51.04 5.95 -14.04
C LEU A 24 -50.13 4.89 -14.63
N THR A 25 -50.11 4.73 -15.96
CA THR A 25 -49.13 3.92 -16.66
C THR A 25 -48.06 4.83 -17.23
N TRP A 26 -46.79 4.50 -16.98
CA TRP A 26 -45.65 5.34 -17.36
C TRP A 26 -44.57 4.54 -18.12
N ASN A 27 -43.84 5.25 -18.97
CA ASN A 27 -42.67 4.76 -19.68
C ASN A 27 -41.60 5.84 -19.67
N ALA A 28 -40.37 5.46 -19.37
CA ALA A 28 -39.18 6.32 -19.37
C ALA A 28 -38.23 5.87 -20.46
N THR A 29 -37.76 6.81 -21.28
CA THR A 29 -36.84 6.56 -22.38
C THR A 29 -35.67 7.54 -22.31
N GLU A 30 -34.51 7.07 -22.77
CA GLU A 30 -33.30 7.85 -23.00
C GLU A 30 -32.72 7.53 -24.37
N SER A 31 -31.94 8.41 -24.94
CA SER A 31 -31.18 8.18 -26.19
C SER A 31 -29.67 8.25 -25.97
N ILE A 32 -29.22 8.08 -24.71
CA ILE A 32 -27.89 8.39 -24.25
C ILE A 32 -27.16 7.08 -23.88
N THR A 33 -26.02 6.82 -24.50
CA THR A 33 -25.26 5.57 -24.31
C THR A 33 -24.63 5.40 -22.92
N TRP A 34 -24.45 6.47 -22.18
CA TRP A 34 -23.83 6.46 -20.84
C TRP A 34 -24.87 6.41 -19.69
N LEU A 35 -26.19 6.32 -19.99
CA LEU A 35 -27.28 6.28 -19.02
C LEU A 35 -28.14 5.03 -19.25
N THR A 36 -28.60 4.41 -18.17
CA THR A 36 -29.58 3.31 -18.19
C THR A 36 -30.65 3.51 -17.12
N LEU A 37 -31.88 3.02 -17.43
CA LEU A 37 -33.05 3.08 -16.57
C LEU A 37 -33.53 1.66 -16.22
N SER A 38 -33.82 1.40 -14.93
CA SER A 38 -34.37 0.12 -14.50
C SER A 38 -35.32 0.26 -13.29
N PRO A 39 -36.60 -0.14 -13.40
CA PRO A 39 -37.33 -0.47 -14.64
C PRO A 39 -37.53 0.77 -15.52
N SER A 40 -37.68 0.59 -16.84
CA SER A 40 -37.98 1.67 -17.78
C SER A 40 -39.47 1.93 -17.99
N SER A 41 -40.36 1.18 -17.32
CA SER A 41 -41.82 1.36 -17.40
C SER A 41 -42.49 0.77 -16.16
N GLY A 42 -43.71 1.18 -15.90
CA GLY A 42 -44.51 0.67 -14.81
C GLY A 42 -45.92 1.26 -14.73
N ALA A 43 -46.64 0.87 -13.69
CA ALA A 43 -47.94 1.43 -13.33
C ALA A 43 -47.92 1.81 -11.83
N VAL A 44 -48.66 2.87 -11.48
CA VAL A 44 -48.73 3.38 -10.10
C VAL A 44 -50.15 3.82 -9.76
N ASN A 45 -50.69 3.33 -8.63
CA ASN A 45 -52.03 3.65 -8.19
C ASN A 45 -52.12 5.08 -7.64
N VAL A 46 -53.35 5.54 -7.45
CA VAL A 46 -53.66 6.86 -6.89
C VAL A 46 -52.94 7.06 -5.54
N GLY A 47 -52.14 8.10 -5.43
CA GLY A 47 -51.41 8.47 -4.21
C GLY A 47 -50.12 7.65 -3.96
N ASP A 48 -49.85 6.62 -4.78
CA ASP A 48 -48.64 5.81 -4.67
C ASP A 48 -47.46 6.41 -5.45
N THR A 49 -46.27 5.84 -5.24
CA THR A 49 -45.02 6.21 -5.90
C THR A 49 -44.37 4.98 -6.53
N SER A 50 -44.08 5.06 -7.83
CA SER A 50 -43.18 4.15 -8.52
C SER A 50 -41.78 4.74 -8.55
N ARG A 51 -40.75 3.89 -8.65
CA ARG A 51 -39.34 4.32 -8.71
C ARG A 51 -38.64 3.62 -9.86
N THR A 52 -37.74 4.37 -10.49
CA THR A 52 -36.77 3.83 -11.44
C THR A 52 -35.37 4.23 -11.00
N GLU A 53 -34.43 3.30 -11.08
CA GLU A 53 -33.01 3.58 -10.89
C GLU A 53 -32.45 4.20 -12.16
N VAL A 54 -31.73 5.29 -12.01
CA VAL A 54 -30.99 5.97 -13.05
C VAL A 54 -29.52 5.67 -12.80
N THR A 55 -28.91 4.88 -13.67
CA THR A 55 -27.48 4.49 -13.55
C THR A 55 -26.70 5.13 -14.68
N ILE A 56 -25.50 5.65 -14.37
CA ILE A 56 -24.61 6.25 -15.36
C ILE A 56 -23.25 5.52 -15.39
N SER A 57 -22.59 5.57 -16.55
CA SER A 57 -21.22 5.09 -16.75
C SER A 57 -20.35 6.22 -17.30
N ARG A 58 -19.17 6.42 -16.70
CA ARG A 58 -18.14 7.37 -17.16
C ARG A 58 -17.05 6.71 -18.01
N ILE A 59 -17.09 5.38 -18.09
CA ILE A 59 -16.06 4.58 -18.79
C ILE A 59 -16.01 4.95 -20.27
N GLY A 60 -14.81 5.24 -20.78
CA GLY A 60 -14.58 5.58 -22.17
C GLY A 60 -15.01 6.99 -22.59
N LEU A 61 -15.52 7.82 -21.66
CA LEU A 61 -15.83 9.21 -21.93
C LEU A 61 -14.63 10.12 -21.65
N SER A 62 -14.47 11.15 -22.46
CA SER A 62 -13.46 12.20 -22.24
C SER A 62 -13.85 13.08 -21.06
N GLN A 63 -12.88 13.77 -20.46
CA GLN A 63 -13.14 14.75 -19.42
C GLN A 63 -14.12 15.83 -19.89
N GLY A 64 -15.13 16.15 -19.07
CA GLY A 64 -16.13 17.18 -19.39
C GLY A 64 -17.44 17.01 -18.62
N ILE A 65 -18.34 17.93 -18.85
CA ILE A 65 -19.71 17.88 -18.34
C ILE A 65 -20.60 17.25 -19.41
N TYR A 66 -21.34 16.23 -19.02
CA TYR A 66 -22.30 15.51 -19.88
C TYR A 66 -23.69 15.77 -19.39
N THR A 67 -24.57 16.11 -20.32
CA THR A 67 -26.00 16.32 -20.05
C THR A 67 -26.82 15.49 -21.02
N GLY A 68 -27.99 15.09 -20.58
CA GLY A 68 -28.97 14.41 -21.40
C GLY A 68 -30.33 14.36 -20.72
N ASP A 69 -31.34 13.93 -21.45
CA ASP A 69 -32.72 13.96 -21.00
C ASP A 69 -33.29 12.55 -20.87
N VAL A 70 -33.98 12.31 -19.76
CA VAL A 70 -34.91 11.19 -19.57
C VAL A 70 -36.29 11.70 -19.90
N ILE A 71 -36.93 11.15 -20.92
CA ILE A 71 -38.29 11.51 -21.34
C ILE A 71 -39.27 10.53 -20.69
N LEU A 72 -40.15 11.06 -19.87
CA LEU A 72 -41.24 10.35 -19.22
C LEU A 72 -42.52 10.58 -20.03
N THR A 73 -43.14 9.50 -20.44
CA THR A 73 -44.47 9.55 -21.07
C THR A 73 -45.47 8.75 -20.26
N SER A 74 -46.69 9.23 -20.13
CA SER A 74 -47.75 8.57 -19.40
C SER A 74 -49.12 8.92 -19.94
N ASP A 75 -50.12 8.16 -19.52
CA ASP A 75 -51.55 8.46 -19.77
C ASP A 75 -52.05 9.66 -18.94
N GLY A 76 -51.29 10.14 -17.97
CA GLY A 76 -51.53 11.35 -17.17
C GLY A 76 -50.75 12.60 -17.61
N GLY A 77 -49.94 12.49 -18.70
CA GLY A 77 -49.09 13.57 -19.20
C GLY A 77 -47.63 13.16 -19.34
N ASN A 78 -46.83 14.07 -19.89
CA ASN A 78 -45.38 13.80 -20.13
C ASN A 78 -44.53 14.79 -19.36
N ASP A 79 -43.31 14.37 -18.97
CA ASP A 79 -42.31 15.22 -18.32
C ASP A 79 -40.92 14.89 -18.85
N THR A 80 -39.97 15.78 -18.63
CA THR A 80 -38.55 15.57 -18.97
C THR A 80 -37.70 15.86 -17.77
N VAL A 81 -36.80 14.94 -17.48
CA VAL A 81 -35.82 15.06 -16.41
C VAL A 81 -34.42 15.19 -17.03
N GLN A 82 -33.80 16.33 -16.85
CA GLN A 82 -32.42 16.53 -17.26
C GLN A 82 -31.49 15.76 -16.31
N VAL A 83 -30.58 15.01 -16.89
CA VAL A 83 -29.52 14.31 -16.17
C VAL A 83 -28.19 14.96 -16.50
N GLN A 84 -27.39 15.22 -15.47
CA GLN A 84 -26.06 15.80 -15.61
C GLN A 84 -25.05 14.96 -14.84
N MET A 85 -23.88 14.78 -15.42
CA MET A 85 -22.70 14.24 -14.73
C MET A 85 -21.44 14.99 -15.16
N GLU A 86 -20.42 14.91 -14.32
CA GLU A 86 -19.07 15.36 -14.63
C GLU A 86 -18.14 14.16 -14.78
N VAL A 87 -17.31 14.17 -15.84
CA VAL A 87 -16.26 13.20 -16.10
C VAL A 87 -14.93 13.87 -15.80
N MET A 88 -14.25 13.40 -14.78
CA MET A 88 -12.92 13.84 -14.35
C MET A 88 -12.05 12.62 -14.07
N PRO A 89 -10.75 12.69 -14.33
CA PRO A 89 -9.84 11.66 -13.84
C PRO A 89 -9.83 11.66 -12.30
N ILE A 90 -9.65 10.48 -11.73
CA ILE A 90 -9.52 10.27 -10.28
C ILE A 90 -8.31 9.38 -10.05
N LEU A 91 -7.34 9.86 -9.28
CA LEU A 91 -6.19 9.05 -8.88
C LEU A 91 -6.62 8.02 -7.83
N ASN A 92 -6.40 6.75 -8.14
CA ASN A 92 -6.50 5.66 -7.18
C ASN A 92 -5.20 4.87 -7.15
N VAL A 93 -4.65 4.64 -5.96
CA VAL A 93 -3.45 3.83 -5.72
C VAL A 93 -3.81 2.60 -4.89
N SER A 94 -3.23 1.45 -5.20
CA SER A 94 -3.55 0.20 -4.51
C SER A 94 -2.98 0.12 -3.10
N GLU A 95 -1.91 0.88 -2.81
CA GLU A 95 -1.18 0.80 -1.55
C GLU A 95 -0.91 2.21 -1.00
N THR A 96 -0.90 2.31 0.33
CA THR A 96 -0.48 3.52 1.05
C THR A 96 0.84 3.32 1.79
N THR A 97 1.33 2.07 1.85
CA THR A 97 2.58 1.70 2.50
C THR A 97 3.20 0.50 1.81
N LEU A 98 4.49 0.58 1.50
CA LEU A 98 5.31 -0.53 1.04
C LEU A 98 6.37 -0.83 2.10
N ASN A 99 6.27 -2.01 2.72
CA ASN A 99 7.21 -2.45 3.74
C ASN A 99 8.13 -3.54 3.17
N PHE A 100 9.38 -3.18 2.98
CA PHE A 100 10.43 -4.06 2.44
C PHE A 100 11.08 -4.95 3.52
N GLY A 101 10.85 -4.66 4.81
CA GLY A 101 11.52 -5.38 5.89
C GLY A 101 13.03 -5.37 5.71
N SER A 102 13.70 -6.47 6.13
CA SER A 102 15.14 -6.67 5.98
C SER A 102 15.54 -7.33 4.64
N ASP A 103 14.62 -8.02 3.97
CA ASP A 103 14.95 -8.99 2.92
C ASP A 103 14.45 -8.61 1.54
N LEU A 104 13.27 -7.99 1.43
CA LEU A 104 12.70 -7.63 0.15
C LEU A 104 13.43 -6.44 -0.48
N SER A 105 13.77 -6.56 -1.75
CA SER A 105 14.39 -5.48 -2.53
C SER A 105 13.46 -4.85 -3.57
N THR A 106 12.32 -5.50 -3.85
CA THR A 106 11.37 -5.06 -4.89
C THR A 106 9.95 -5.28 -4.42
N LEU A 107 9.13 -4.24 -4.50
CA LEU A 107 7.68 -4.28 -4.33
C LEU A 107 7.00 -3.48 -5.43
N THR A 108 5.71 -3.72 -5.63
CA THR A 108 4.90 -3.02 -6.64
C THR A 108 3.64 -2.45 -6.03
N PHE A 109 3.13 -1.40 -6.65
CA PHE A 109 1.77 -0.92 -6.45
C PHE A 109 1.15 -0.57 -7.80
N SER A 110 -0.16 -0.35 -7.83
CA SER A 110 -0.84 0.01 -9.06
C SER A 110 -1.48 1.40 -8.96
N ILE A 111 -1.57 2.06 -10.13
CA ILE A 111 -2.28 3.31 -10.35
C ILE A 111 -3.42 3.03 -11.31
N SER A 112 -4.62 3.47 -10.97
CA SER A 112 -5.82 3.33 -11.81
C SER A 112 -6.66 4.60 -11.81
N ASN A 113 -7.51 4.74 -12.82
CA ASN A 113 -8.42 5.86 -12.98
C ASN A 113 -9.89 5.39 -12.93
N PRO A 114 -10.56 5.38 -11.78
CA PRO A 114 -11.99 5.04 -11.68
C PRO A 114 -12.93 6.17 -12.13
N GLY A 115 -12.39 7.38 -12.39
CA GLY A 115 -13.21 8.55 -12.71
C GLY A 115 -13.68 8.62 -14.16
N GLY A 116 -12.77 8.45 -15.08
CA GLY A 116 -12.96 8.66 -16.52
C GLY A 116 -12.07 9.78 -17.06
N GLY A 117 -12.00 9.93 -18.36
CA GLY A 117 -11.01 10.75 -19.02
C GLY A 117 -9.61 10.17 -18.91
N LYS A 118 -8.59 11.00 -19.10
CA LYS A 118 -7.19 10.61 -19.05
C LYS A 118 -6.56 11.12 -17.76
N LEU A 119 -6.03 10.20 -16.94
CA LEU A 119 -5.23 10.51 -15.75
C LEU A 119 -3.77 10.58 -16.16
N ASP A 120 -3.17 11.77 -16.12
CA ASP A 120 -1.73 11.96 -16.25
C ASP A 120 -1.12 12.03 -14.86
N TRP A 121 -0.11 11.19 -14.56
CA TRP A 121 0.48 11.09 -13.24
C TRP A 121 2.02 11.11 -13.28
N MET A 122 2.63 11.57 -12.19
CA MET A 122 4.06 11.61 -11.99
C MET A 122 4.41 11.32 -10.53
N ILE A 123 5.51 10.58 -10.33
CA ILE A 123 6.03 10.22 -9.01
C ILE A 123 7.30 11.03 -8.74
N ASN A 124 7.36 11.65 -7.55
CA ASN A 124 8.52 12.33 -7.05
C ASN A 124 9.16 11.51 -5.92
N ASN A 125 10.46 11.28 -6.06
CA ASN A 125 11.30 10.64 -5.06
C ASN A 125 12.59 11.44 -4.89
N ASN A 126 12.91 11.81 -3.65
CA ASN A 126 14.12 12.57 -3.30
C ASN A 126 15.14 11.74 -2.51
N THR A 127 14.96 10.40 -2.48
CA THR A 127 15.74 9.49 -1.65
C THR A 127 16.67 8.64 -2.50
N GLY A 128 17.98 8.69 -2.24
CA GLY A 128 19.01 8.05 -3.08
C GLY A 128 19.00 6.51 -3.03
N TRP A 129 18.38 5.89 -2.02
CA TRP A 129 18.30 4.44 -1.88
C TRP A 129 17.01 3.83 -2.49
N ILE A 130 16.17 4.63 -3.17
CA ILE A 130 14.95 4.18 -3.85
C ILE A 130 15.06 4.44 -5.35
N SER A 131 14.71 3.43 -6.16
CA SER A 131 14.50 3.55 -7.60
C SER A 131 13.06 3.17 -7.94
N ILE A 132 12.42 3.91 -8.85
CA ILE A 132 11.00 3.74 -9.21
C ILE A 132 10.86 3.69 -10.72
N LEU A 133 10.06 2.76 -11.21
CA LEU A 133 9.78 2.61 -12.64
C LEU A 133 8.31 2.18 -12.87
N PRO A 134 7.59 2.87 -13.79
CA PRO A 134 7.93 4.17 -14.38
C PRO A 134 7.78 5.33 -13.38
N LEU A 135 8.41 6.48 -13.65
CA LEU A 135 8.25 7.70 -12.85
C LEU A 135 7.04 8.54 -13.27
N SER A 136 6.53 8.34 -14.47
CA SER A 136 5.34 9.01 -14.99
C SER A 136 4.72 8.19 -16.11
N ASP A 137 3.41 8.27 -16.24
CA ASP A 137 2.63 7.70 -17.34
C ASP A 137 1.25 8.34 -17.38
N SER A 138 0.36 7.76 -18.17
CA SER A 138 -1.04 8.16 -18.23
C SER A 138 -1.93 6.93 -18.37
N THR A 139 -3.02 6.89 -17.61
CA THR A 139 -4.00 5.79 -17.64
C THR A 139 -5.41 6.31 -17.87
N SER A 140 -6.23 5.56 -18.60
CA SER A 140 -7.64 5.86 -18.87
C SER A 140 -8.55 4.79 -18.29
N ILE A 141 -8.44 3.55 -18.79
CA ILE A 141 -9.21 2.38 -18.34
C ILE A 141 -8.30 1.23 -17.90
N GLU A 142 -7.04 1.29 -18.27
CA GLU A 142 -5.99 0.36 -17.86
C GLU A 142 -5.54 0.62 -16.43
N THR A 143 -4.73 -0.28 -15.91
CA THR A 143 -4.08 -0.15 -14.61
C THR A 143 -2.58 -0.21 -14.82
N ASP A 144 -1.87 0.83 -14.40
CA ASP A 144 -0.43 0.92 -14.47
C ASP A 144 0.21 0.27 -13.26
N ILE A 145 1.24 -0.55 -13.49
CA ILE A 145 2.02 -1.15 -12.43
C ILE A 145 3.31 -0.37 -12.25
N VAL A 146 3.54 0.09 -11.04
CA VAL A 146 4.76 0.79 -10.64
C VAL A 146 5.61 -0.13 -9.77
N THR A 147 6.87 -0.30 -10.18
CA THR A 147 7.86 -1.08 -9.45
C THR A 147 8.73 -0.15 -8.62
N VAL A 148 8.87 -0.45 -7.34
CA VAL A 148 9.75 0.26 -6.39
C VAL A 148 10.86 -0.70 -5.97
N LEU A 149 12.10 -0.27 -6.14
CA LEU A 149 13.30 -1.00 -5.72
C LEU A 149 13.99 -0.23 -4.61
N VAL A 150 14.51 -0.95 -3.62
CA VAL A 150 15.35 -0.39 -2.56
C VAL A 150 16.75 -0.96 -2.62
N ASP A 151 17.75 -0.11 -2.41
CA ASP A 151 19.15 -0.47 -2.32
C ASP A 151 19.66 -0.20 -0.90
N ARG A 152 20.11 -1.26 -0.23
CA ARG A 152 20.67 -1.23 1.13
C ARG A 152 22.17 -1.02 1.14
N SER A 153 22.82 -1.08 -0.04
CA SER A 153 24.27 -0.99 -0.13
C SER A 153 24.79 0.37 0.35
N GLY A 154 25.80 0.33 1.22
CA GLY A 154 26.41 1.54 1.77
C GLY A 154 25.59 2.27 2.83
N LEU A 155 24.42 1.74 3.22
CA LEU A 155 23.63 2.27 4.33
C LEU A 155 24.08 1.63 5.65
N ALA A 156 24.02 2.41 6.73
CA ALA A 156 24.25 1.88 8.08
C ALA A 156 23.07 0.99 8.50
N GLY A 157 23.32 0.05 9.44
CA GLY A 157 22.25 -0.75 10.02
C GLY A 157 21.22 0.11 10.75
N GLY A 158 19.94 -0.22 10.59
CA GLY A 158 18.81 0.50 11.20
C GLY A 158 17.58 0.61 10.31
N ASP A 159 16.57 1.32 10.82
CA ASP A 159 15.31 1.52 10.12
C ASP A 159 15.35 2.77 9.24
N TYR A 160 14.88 2.62 8.02
CA TYR A 160 14.76 3.67 7.01
C TYR A 160 13.31 3.86 6.63
N THR A 161 12.84 5.10 6.73
CA THR A 161 11.47 5.47 6.34
C THR A 161 11.49 6.74 5.49
N THR A 162 10.65 6.77 4.47
CA THR A 162 10.42 7.95 3.64
C THR A 162 9.03 7.86 3.00
N ALA A 163 8.61 8.90 2.29
CA ALA A 163 7.41 8.89 1.49
C ALA A 163 7.72 9.30 0.06
N ILE A 164 7.18 8.57 -0.90
CA ILE A 164 7.10 8.98 -2.30
C ILE A 164 5.77 9.69 -2.52
N THR A 165 5.77 10.73 -3.34
CA THR A 165 4.56 11.49 -3.66
C THR A 165 4.17 11.30 -5.12
N ILE A 166 2.88 11.09 -5.34
CA ILE A 166 2.27 10.97 -6.66
C ILE A 166 1.44 12.21 -6.88
N THR A 167 1.71 12.93 -7.96
CA THR A 167 0.94 14.10 -8.38
C THR A 167 0.24 13.79 -9.70
N SER A 168 -1.00 14.24 -9.84
CA SER A 168 -1.78 14.00 -11.06
C SER A 168 -2.85 15.08 -11.27
N ASN A 169 -3.45 15.08 -12.47
CA ASN A 169 -4.64 15.87 -12.76
C ASN A 169 -5.94 15.30 -12.14
N GLY A 170 -5.86 14.13 -11.49
CA GLY A 170 -6.98 13.46 -10.79
C GLY A 170 -6.84 13.43 -9.26
N GLY A 171 -5.89 14.20 -8.71
CA GLY A 171 -5.58 14.25 -7.28
C GLY A 171 -4.13 13.87 -6.99
N ASN A 172 -3.77 13.86 -5.70
CA ASN A 172 -2.44 13.52 -5.24
C ASN A 172 -2.51 12.41 -4.20
N ALA A 173 -1.45 11.61 -4.11
CA ALA A 173 -1.30 10.56 -3.11
C ALA A 173 0.14 10.51 -2.58
N ALA A 174 0.32 9.85 -1.45
CA ALA A 174 1.63 9.53 -0.91
C ALA A 174 1.66 8.06 -0.49
N ILE A 175 2.80 7.40 -0.70
CA ILE A 175 3.06 6.02 -0.28
C ILE A 175 4.25 6.04 0.66
N ASN A 176 4.07 5.52 1.87
CA ASN A 176 5.15 5.35 2.83
C ASN A 176 6.01 4.15 2.45
N ILE A 177 7.31 4.34 2.44
CA ILE A 177 8.30 3.29 2.20
C ILE A 177 9.00 3.01 3.52
N ILE A 178 9.04 1.74 3.91
CA ILE A 178 9.67 1.26 5.14
C ILE A 178 10.65 0.16 4.76
N MET A 179 11.88 0.28 5.24
CA MET A 179 12.95 -0.68 5.02
C MET A 179 13.82 -0.79 6.28
N ASN A 180 14.28 -1.99 6.60
CA ASN A 180 15.28 -2.23 7.61
C ASN A 180 16.60 -2.63 6.91
N VAL A 181 17.71 -2.10 7.40
CA VAL A 181 19.07 -2.55 7.07
C VAL A 181 19.61 -3.30 8.28
N PRO A 182 19.84 -4.62 8.18
CA PRO A 182 20.36 -5.39 9.30
C PRO A 182 21.71 -4.84 9.82
N LEU A 183 21.90 -4.87 11.12
CA LEU A 183 23.19 -4.57 11.74
C LEU A 183 24.16 -5.71 11.42
N PRO A 184 25.43 -5.44 11.10
CA PRO A 184 26.42 -6.50 10.98
C PRO A 184 26.58 -7.23 12.32
N PRO A 185 26.93 -8.54 12.31
CA PRO A 185 27.25 -9.27 13.53
C PRO A 185 28.31 -8.52 14.36
N GLY A 186 28.07 -8.40 15.65
CA GLY A 186 28.95 -7.69 16.59
C GLY A 186 29.39 -8.55 17.76
N LEU A 187 30.70 -8.70 17.98
CA LEU A 187 31.24 -9.50 19.07
C LEU A 187 31.12 -8.73 20.40
N LEU A 188 30.44 -9.34 21.36
CA LEU A 188 30.41 -8.89 22.75
C LEU A 188 30.89 -10.02 23.67
N VAL A 189 31.93 -9.74 24.48
CA VAL A 189 32.50 -10.72 25.40
C VAL A 189 32.39 -10.17 26.82
N SER A 190 31.93 -10.99 27.76
CA SER A 190 31.77 -10.63 29.17
C SER A 190 32.10 -11.83 30.08
N PRO A 191 32.88 -11.61 31.18
CA PRO A 191 33.61 -10.41 31.51
C PRO A 191 34.81 -10.17 30.59
N SER A 192 35.32 -8.93 30.54
CA SER A 192 36.49 -8.55 29.74
C SER A 192 37.84 -8.92 30.37
N SER A 193 37.83 -9.38 31.63
CA SER A 193 39.00 -9.87 32.35
C SER A 193 38.62 -11.01 33.26
N LEU A 194 39.54 -11.96 33.43
CA LEU A 194 39.40 -13.09 34.36
C LEU A 194 40.57 -13.07 35.33
N ASP A 195 40.28 -13.11 36.64
CA ASP A 195 41.29 -13.28 37.70
C ASP A 195 41.16 -14.68 38.31
N PHE A 196 42.07 -15.57 37.96
CA PHE A 196 42.07 -16.94 38.45
C PHE A 196 42.56 -17.07 39.92
N GLY A 197 43.11 -15.98 40.52
CA GLY A 197 43.66 -16.01 41.85
C GLY A 197 44.61 -17.19 42.07
N THR A 198 44.61 -17.75 43.33
CA THR A 198 45.43 -18.90 43.69
C THR A 198 44.71 -20.23 43.60
N GLY A 199 43.36 -20.25 43.46
CA GLY A 199 42.55 -21.47 43.59
C GLY A 199 41.80 -21.92 42.37
N SER A 200 41.31 -21.00 41.51
CA SER A 200 40.51 -21.34 40.35
C SER A 200 41.38 -21.82 39.18
N SER A 201 40.98 -22.91 38.54
CA SER A 201 41.60 -23.42 37.28
C SER A 201 40.72 -23.22 36.04
N THR A 202 39.44 -22.92 36.23
CA THR A 202 38.50 -22.66 35.13
C THR A 202 37.59 -21.50 35.50
N MET A 203 37.44 -20.55 34.58
CA MET A 203 36.49 -19.45 34.64
C MET A 203 35.77 -19.31 33.31
N ASN A 204 34.58 -18.77 33.31
CA ASN A 204 33.77 -18.67 32.11
C ASN A 204 33.75 -17.26 31.55
N ILE A 205 33.72 -17.16 30.22
CA ILE A 205 33.31 -15.98 29.49
C ILE A 205 32.02 -16.29 28.76
N ASN A 206 31.21 -15.26 28.54
CA ASN A 206 30.03 -15.30 27.70
C ASN A 206 30.33 -14.54 26.40
N ILE A 207 30.00 -15.17 25.29
CA ILE A 207 30.11 -14.60 23.94
C ILE A 207 28.70 -14.37 23.43
N GLN A 208 28.40 -13.16 22.98
CA GLN A 208 27.10 -12.76 22.45
C GLN A 208 27.27 -12.01 21.13
N ASN A 209 26.25 -12.11 20.29
CA ASN A 209 26.12 -11.29 19.11
C ASN A 209 25.32 -10.01 19.48
N SER A 210 25.92 -8.85 19.32
CA SER A 210 25.27 -7.54 19.54
C SER A 210 24.66 -6.95 18.27
N GLY A 211 24.77 -7.63 17.15
CA GLY A 211 24.18 -7.27 15.87
C GLY A 211 23.18 -8.33 15.39
N ASP A 212 22.87 -8.29 14.11
CA ASP A 212 22.00 -9.25 13.43
C ASP A 212 22.80 -10.34 12.73
N GLY A 213 22.11 -11.42 12.33
CA GLY A 213 22.71 -12.51 11.58
C GLY A 213 23.56 -13.43 12.43
N LEU A 214 24.49 -14.14 11.78
CA LEU A 214 25.35 -15.14 12.40
C LEU A 214 26.72 -14.55 12.72
N LEU A 215 27.10 -14.56 13.99
CA LEU A 215 28.45 -14.25 14.46
C LEU A 215 29.26 -15.55 14.53
N SER A 216 30.28 -15.70 13.71
CA SER A 216 31.28 -16.75 13.84
C SER A 216 32.45 -16.20 14.65
N TRP A 217 32.89 -16.92 15.70
CA TRP A 217 33.95 -16.49 16.61
C TRP A 217 35.02 -17.53 16.81
N SER A 218 36.22 -17.09 17.17
CA SER A 218 37.34 -17.98 17.54
C SER A 218 38.12 -17.41 18.73
N ILE A 219 38.69 -18.29 19.54
CA ILE A 219 39.52 -17.99 20.71
C ILE A 219 40.90 -18.56 20.48
N THR A 220 41.90 -17.72 20.66
CA THR A 220 43.31 -18.12 20.67
C THR A 220 43.99 -17.57 21.89
N SER A 221 44.99 -18.26 22.42
CA SER A 221 45.86 -17.80 23.49
C SER A 221 47.30 -17.67 22.98
N ASP A 222 47.99 -16.64 23.47
CA ASP A 222 49.43 -16.46 23.27
C ASP A 222 50.26 -17.17 24.34
N GLN A 223 49.59 -17.81 25.34
CA GLN A 223 50.22 -18.52 26.41
C GLN A 223 49.87 -20.01 26.43
N GLY A 224 50.88 -20.90 26.51
CA GLY A 224 50.64 -22.35 26.48
C GLY A 224 49.91 -22.89 27.73
N TRP A 225 49.90 -22.16 28.83
CA TRP A 225 49.24 -22.53 30.09
C TRP A 225 47.75 -22.08 30.12
N LEU A 226 47.28 -21.36 29.10
CA LEU A 226 45.89 -20.86 29.00
C LEU A 226 45.21 -21.46 27.79
N THR A 227 44.10 -22.14 28.04
CA THR A 227 43.33 -22.83 26.96
C THR A 227 41.85 -22.55 27.12
N SER A 228 41.07 -22.79 26.07
CA SER A 228 39.60 -22.69 26.10
C SER A 228 38.95 -24.06 25.91
N THR A 229 37.76 -24.27 26.49
CA THR A 229 36.95 -25.50 26.30
C THR A 229 36.40 -25.63 24.88
N SER A 230 36.25 -24.49 24.15
CA SER A 230 35.93 -24.43 22.74
C SER A 230 36.79 -23.36 22.07
N ALA A 231 37.44 -23.72 20.96
CA ALA A 231 38.31 -22.80 20.23
C ALA A 231 37.56 -21.92 19.22
N SER A 232 36.32 -22.26 18.86
CA SER A 232 35.46 -21.51 17.94
C SER A 232 34.00 -21.91 18.12
N GLY A 233 33.11 -21.10 17.62
CA GLY A 233 31.67 -21.33 17.61
C GLY A 233 30.93 -20.33 16.75
N GLU A 234 29.62 -20.43 16.76
CA GLU A 234 28.71 -19.56 16.05
C GLU A 234 27.54 -19.20 16.98
N THR A 235 27.11 -17.93 16.99
CA THR A 235 25.98 -17.48 17.81
C THR A 235 25.13 -16.47 17.05
N THR A 236 23.83 -16.50 17.27
CA THR A 236 22.86 -15.54 16.71
C THR A 236 22.30 -14.65 17.83
N ILE A 237 21.31 -15.15 18.56
CA ILE A 237 20.65 -14.45 19.69
C ILE A 237 20.94 -15.10 21.05
N GLU A 238 21.52 -16.32 21.03
CA GLU A 238 21.92 -17.06 22.21
C GLU A 238 23.24 -16.51 22.80
N THR A 239 23.54 -16.95 24.01
CA THR A 239 24.80 -16.69 24.68
C THR A 239 25.63 -17.96 24.73
N ASP A 240 26.80 -17.95 24.10
CA ASP A 240 27.77 -19.04 24.20
C ASP A 240 28.61 -18.85 25.46
N GLN A 241 28.58 -19.85 26.35
CA GLN A 241 29.44 -19.87 27.50
C GLN A 241 30.68 -20.74 27.24
N VAL A 242 31.86 -20.14 27.32
CA VAL A 242 33.14 -20.82 27.08
C VAL A 242 33.98 -20.80 28.35
N GLY A 243 34.44 -21.99 28.76
CA GLY A 243 35.37 -22.11 29.86
C GLY A 243 36.79 -21.75 29.41
N ILE A 244 37.46 -20.90 30.15
CA ILE A 244 38.86 -20.58 30.03
C ILE A 244 39.59 -21.33 31.15
N VAL A 245 40.57 -22.14 30.78
CA VAL A 245 41.29 -23.04 31.70
C VAL A 245 42.73 -22.61 31.82
N ALA A 246 43.14 -22.40 33.06
CA ALA A 246 44.54 -22.07 33.45
C ALA A 246 45.22 -23.33 33.98
N ASP A 247 46.21 -23.86 33.24
CA ASP A 247 47.12 -24.91 33.72
C ASP A 247 48.32 -24.27 34.45
N ARG A 248 48.46 -24.59 35.71
CA ARG A 248 49.55 -24.07 36.54
C ARG A 248 50.76 -25.03 36.65
N ALA A 249 50.67 -26.20 35.99
CA ALA A 249 51.78 -27.15 36.00
C ALA A 249 53.01 -26.51 35.33
N GLY A 250 54.09 -26.34 36.08
CA GLY A 250 55.32 -25.74 35.57
C GLY A 250 55.36 -24.20 35.54
N LEU A 251 54.44 -23.54 36.18
CA LEU A 251 54.51 -22.10 36.47
C LEU A 251 55.12 -21.91 37.87
N ASP A 252 56.27 -21.22 37.97
CA ASP A 252 56.96 -20.89 39.22
C ASP A 252 56.39 -19.63 39.88
#